data_957eaf1294bbf7d23028ddbafd4e96bf
#
_entry.id   957eaf1294bbf7d23028ddbafd4e96bf
#
_cell.length_a   1.000
_cell.length_b   1.000
_cell.length_c   1.000
_cell.angle_alpha   90.00
_cell.angle_beta   90.00
_cell.angle_gamma   90.00
#
_symmetry.space_group_name_H-M   'P 1'
#
loop_
_entity.id
_entity.type
_entity.pdbx_description
1 polymer ?
#
loop_
_entity_poly.entity_id
_entity_poly.type
_entity_poly.pdbx_seq_one_letter_code
_entity_poly.pdbx_strand_id
1 'polypeptide(L)'
;MVEATQRVPSSELVVPIEAMRRDVKATAKSLDHTEVRFLVDSFYRIQDSRIRTAHQVRALRERGKGNEGIDWYLRRNEALEHDLESLLKVFADNNIVCQWATSQMGIGHILSVGLYGYIDIARANTAGSIWRYAGLDPSMDWLGKSRAEKLVKEVTGTEKLSQRHVALIADRVNRTTANIKKLVMQQ
;
A
#
# COMPACT_ATOMS: atom_id res chain seq x y z
N MET A 1 51.80 15.89 -6.01
CA MET A 1 51.43 14.57 -6.61
C MET A 1 49.96 14.38 -6.33
N VAL A 2 49.14 14.53 -7.34
CA VAL A 2 47.69 14.32 -7.23
C VAL A 2 47.47 12.89 -7.71
N GLU A 3 47.04 11.99 -6.81
CA GLU A 3 46.65 10.62 -7.14
C GLU A 3 45.47 10.67 -8.11
N ALA A 4 45.68 10.13 -9.30
CA ALA A 4 44.60 9.95 -10.28
C ALA A 4 43.63 8.91 -9.76
N THR A 5 42.47 9.33 -9.33
CA THR A 5 41.34 8.45 -9.01
C THR A 5 41.00 7.65 -10.27
N GLN A 6 41.36 6.38 -10.30
CA GLN A 6 40.97 5.44 -11.36
C GLN A 6 39.48 5.38 -11.43
N ARG A 7 38.88 5.91 -12.48
CA ARG A 7 37.44 5.71 -12.77
C ARG A 7 37.25 4.25 -13.17
N VAL A 8 36.56 3.49 -12.34
CA VAL A 8 36.09 2.13 -12.67
C VAL A 8 35.20 2.24 -13.92
N PRO A 9 35.48 1.49 -14.99
CA PRO A 9 34.67 1.54 -16.20
C PRO A 9 33.22 1.11 -15.88
N SER A 10 32.26 1.86 -16.43
CA SER A 10 30.81 1.67 -16.17
C SER A 10 30.30 0.26 -16.48
N SER A 11 31.01 -0.49 -17.35
CA SER A 11 30.66 -1.89 -17.68
C SER A 11 30.91 -2.87 -16.52
N GLU A 12 31.86 -2.62 -15.62
CA GLU A 12 32.18 -3.48 -14.48
C GLU A 12 31.15 -3.32 -13.33
N LEU A 13 30.44 -2.19 -13.28
CA LEU A 13 29.40 -1.93 -12.28
C LEU A 13 28.02 -2.50 -12.66
N VAL A 14 27.77 -2.73 -13.94
CA VAL A 14 26.49 -3.22 -14.44
C VAL A 14 26.25 -4.68 -14.08
N VAL A 15 27.27 -5.53 -14.20
CA VAL A 15 27.18 -6.98 -13.94
C VAL A 15 26.84 -7.31 -12.48
N PRO A 16 27.47 -6.69 -11.45
CA PRO A 16 27.09 -6.90 -10.05
C PRO A 16 25.66 -6.46 -9.73
N ILE A 17 25.20 -5.36 -10.34
CA ILE A 17 23.83 -4.86 -10.15
C ILE A 17 22.80 -5.81 -10.75
N GLU A 18 23.05 -6.36 -11.92
CA GLU A 18 22.19 -7.36 -12.55
C GLU A 18 22.16 -8.70 -11.79
N ALA A 19 23.32 -9.14 -11.26
CA ALA A 19 23.39 -10.32 -10.42
C ALA A 19 22.57 -10.12 -9.14
N MET A 20 22.72 -8.99 -8.46
CA MET A 20 21.95 -8.65 -7.26
C MET A 20 20.44 -8.61 -7.55
N ARG A 21 20.00 -8.08 -8.70
CA ARG A 21 18.58 -8.13 -9.10
C ARG A 21 18.06 -9.56 -9.30
N ARG A 22 18.86 -10.46 -9.85
CA ARG A 22 18.50 -11.88 -10.01
C ARG A 22 18.37 -12.59 -8.69
N ASP A 23 19.30 -12.36 -7.77
CA ASP A 23 19.29 -12.95 -6.44
C ASP A 23 18.09 -12.47 -5.62
N VAL A 24 17.78 -11.19 -5.66
CA VAL A 24 16.60 -10.61 -5.00
C VAL A 24 15.31 -11.22 -5.57
N LYS A 25 15.19 -11.40 -6.89
CA LYS A 25 14.04 -12.07 -7.50
C LYS A 25 13.94 -13.55 -7.14
N ALA A 26 15.08 -14.23 -6.94
CA ALA A 26 15.07 -15.62 -6.50
C ALA A 26 14.54 -15.75 -5.06
N THR A 27 14.94 -14.85 -4.15
CA THR A 27 14.44 -14.83 -2.77
C THR A 27 12.96 -14.47 -2.68
N ALA A 28 12.43 -13.72 -3.66
CA ALA A 28 11.00 -13.37 -3.70
C ALA A 28 10.06 -14.59 -3.72
N LYS A 29 10.53 -15.76 -4.14
CA LYS A 29 9.72 -17.00 -4.18
C LYS A 29 9.45 -17.59 -2.79
N SER A 30 10.30 -17.28 -1.82
CA SER A 30 10.27 -17.86 -0.46
C SER A 30 9.83 -16.86 0.61
N LEU A 31 9.25 -15.73 0.22
CA LEU A 31 8.76 -14.71 1.15
C LEU A 31 7.67 -15.27 2.07
N ASP A 32 7.76 -14.95 3.35
CA ASP A 32 6.71 -15.23 4.31
C ASP A 32 5.56 -14.21 4.24
N HIS A 33 4.48 -14.48 4.95
CA HIS A 33 3.29 -13.63 4.98
C HIS A 33 3.59 -12.20 5.51
N THR A 34 4.50 -12.07 6.47
CA THR A 34 4.88 -10.78 7.08
C THR A 34 5.74 -9.95 6.12
N GLU A 35 6.68 -10.62 5.46
CA GLU A 35 7.55 -10.01 4.45
C GLU A 35 6.76 -9.53 3.24
N VAL A 36 5.82 -10.35 2.77
CA VAL A 36 4.91 -9.99 1.68
C VAL A 36 4.11 -8.73 2.04
N ARG A 37 3.52 -8.69 3.22
CA ARG A 37 2.76 -7.53 3.69
C ARG A 37 3.62 -6.28 3.75
N PHE A 38 4.85 -6.39 4.28
CA PHE A 38 5.80 -5.29 4.33
C PHE A 38 6.13 -4.75 2.93
N LEU A 39 6.36 -5.64 1.97
CA LEU A 39 6.68 -5.25 0.59
C LEU A 39 5.50 -4.60 -0.14
N VAL A 40 4.28 -5.10 0.07
CA VAL A 40 3.05 -4.48 -0.45
C VAL A 40 2.85 -3.08 0.12
N ASP A 41 3.01 -2.90 1.43
CA ASP A 41 2.94 -1.58 2.07
C ASP A 41 4.00 -0.62 1.51
N SER A 42 5.21 -1.13 1.29
CA SER A 42 6.32 -0.37 0.73
C SER A 42 6.05 0.04 -0.72
N PHE A 43 5.47 -0.86 -1.53
CA PHE A 43 5.06 -0.56 -2.90
C PHE A 43 4.07 0.61 -2.93
N TYR A 44 3.00 0.57 -2.14
CA TYR A 44 2.00 1.64 -2.12
C TYR A 44 2.57 2.98 -1.61
N ARG A 45 3.50 2.97 -0.66
CA ARG A 45 4.19 4.20 -0.20
C ARG A 45 5.04 4.82 -1.30
N ILE A 46 5.77 4.00 -2.06
CA ILE A 46 6.61 4.46 -3.17
C ILE A 46 5.74 4.96 -4.32
N GLN A 47 4.66 4.27 -4.66
CA GLN A 47 3.67 4.71 -5.65
C GLN A 47 3.08 6.07 -5.29
N ASP A 48 2.65 6.27 -4.04
CA ASP A 48 2.13 7.56 -3.56
C ASP A 48 3.20 8.66 -3.63
N SER A 49 4.45 8.34 -3.24
CA SER A 49 5.59 9.26 -3.36
C SER A 49 5.86 9.64 -4.82
N ARG A 50 5.86 8.68 -5.74
CA ARG A 50 6.05 8.93 -7.17
C ARG A 50 4.95 9.84 -7.73
N ILE A 51 3.68 9.54 -7.42
CA ILE A 51 2.53 10.34 -7.89
C ILE A 51 2.66 11.78 -7.40
N ARG A 52 2.94 11.99 -6.12
CA ARG A 52 3.13 13.33 -5.53
C ARG A 52 4.31 14.06 -6.17
N THR A 53 5.44 13.36 -6.35
CA THR A 53 6.64 13.91 -7.01
C THR A 53 6.33 14.30 -8.46
N ALA A 54 5.63 13.46 -9.22
CA ALA A 54 5.25 13.76 -10.60
C ALA A 54 4.39 15.04 -10.70
N HIS A 55 3.42 15.21 -9.79
CA HIS A 55 2.61 16.43 -9.73
C HIS A 55 3.46 17.66 -9.41
N GLN A 56 4.39 17.57 -8.46
CA GLN A 56 5.29 18.66 -8.10
C GLN A 56 6.25 19.02 -9.25
N VAL A 57 6.82 18.02 -9.92
CA VAL A 57 7.68 18.23 -11.09
C VAL A 57 6.94 18.93 -12.21
N ARG A 58 5.69 18.51 -12.50
CA ARG A 58 4.84 19.18 -13.48
C ARG A 58 4.62 20.64 -13.11
N ALA A 59 4.21 20.94 -11.88
CA ALA A 59 3.96 22.29 -11.43
C ALA A 59 5.22 23.19 -11.48
N LEU A 60 6.41 22.63 -11.21
CA LEU A 60 7.68 23.36 -11.34
C LEU A 60 8.03 23.65 -12.80
N ARG A 61 7.81 22.69 -13.71
CA ARG A 61 8.03 22.87 -15.14
C ARG A 61 7.12 23.95 -15.72
N GLU A 62 5.83 23.96 -15.33
CA GLU A 62 4.86 25.00 -15.75
C GLU A 62 5.29 26.40 -15.30
N ARG A 63 6.03 26.51 -14.20
CA ARG A 63 6.58 27.77 -13.68
C ARG A 63 7.97 28.10 -14.23
N GLY A 64 8.49 27.33 -15.20
CA GLY A 64 9.84 27.50 -15.76
C GLY A 64 10.97 27.17 -14.77
N LYS A 65 10.70 26.43 -13.70
CA LYS A 65 11.67 26.08 -12.64
C LYS A 65 12.09 24.60 -12.66
N GLY A 66 11.94 23.92 -13.79
CA GLY A 66 12.41 22.53 -13.95
C GLY A 66 13.92 22.43 -13.80
N ASN A 67 14.41 21.33 -13.20
CA ASN A 67 15.84 21.10 -13.06
C ASN A 67 16.12 19.58 -13.15
N GLU A 68 17.29 19.23 -13.67
CA GLU A 68 17.67 17.85 -13.96
C GLU A 68 17.73 16.98 -12.69
N GLY A 69 18.11 17.52 -11.55
CA GLY A 69 18.12 16.80 -10.27
C GLY A 69 16.74 16.38 -9.82
N ILE A 70 15.71 17.21 -10.05
CA ILE A 70 14.33 16.89 -9.75
C ILE A 70 13.79 15.80 -10.68
N ASP A 71 14.14 15.88 -11.96
CA ASP A 71 13.79 14.86 -12.95
C ASP A 71 14.49 13.52 -12.67
N TRP A 72 15.75 13.56 -12.23
CA TRP A 72 16.48 12.39 -11.78
C TRP A 72 15.77 11.73 -10.58
N TYR A 73 15.34 12.51 -9.60
CA TYR A 73 14.62 11.99 -8.43
C TYR A 73 13.30 11.30 -8.81
N LEU A 74 12.54 11.90 -9.73
CA LEU A 74 11.32 11.27 -10.24
C LEU A 74 11.62 9.93 -10.92
N ARG A 75 12.60 9.88 -11.82
CA ARG A 75 13.02 8.63 -12.50
C ARG A 75 13.48 7.55 -11.52
N ARG A 76 14.10 7.92 -10.38
CA ARG A 76 14.51 6.94 -9.36
C ARG A 76 13.33 6.37 -8.61
N ASN A 77 12.32 7.17 -8.31
CA ASN A 77 11.07 6.67 -7.71
C ASN A 77 10.32 5.73 -8.66
N GLU A 78 10.26 6.06 -9.94
CA GLU A 78 9.66 5.20 -10.97
C GLU A 78 10.39 3.86 -11.10
N ALA A 79 11.71 3.88 -11.12
CA ALA A 79 12.53 2.67 -11.19
C ALA A 79 12.32 1.78 -9.96
N LEU A 80 12.28 2.36 -8.76
CA LEU A 80 12.09 1.62 -7.51
C LEU A 80 10.68 1.00 -7.42
N GLU A 81 9.65 1.73 -7.85
CA GLU A 81 8.28 1.19 -7.94
C GLU A 81 8.24 -0.02 -8.87
N HIS A 82 8.86 0.09 -10.06
CA HIS A 82 8.91 -1.00 -11.03
C HIS A 82 9.70 -2.22 -10.53
N ASP A 83 10.82 -1.99 -9.79
CA ASP A 83 11.60 -3.07 -9.21
C ASP A 83 10.78 -3.84 -8.15
N LEU A 84 10.03 -3.14 -7.28
CA LEU A 84 9.13 -3.75 -6.31
C LEU A 84 7.96 -4.47 -6.97
N GLU A 85 7.35 -3.87 -7.99
CA GLU A 85 6.30 -4.51 -8.78
C GLU A 85 6.78 -5.84 -9.38
N SER A 86 7.99 -5.82 -9.97
CA SER A 86 8.60 -7.02 -10.54
C SER A 86 8.84 -8.11 -9.50
N LEU A 87 9.26 -7.75 -8.29
CA LEU A 87 9.49 -8.66 -7.17
C LEU A 87 8.18 -9.28 -6.69
N LEU A 88 7.16 -8.47 -6.47
CA LEU A 88 5.83 -8.94 -6.07
C LEU A 88 5.17 -9.81 -7.14
N LYS A 89 5.41 -9.52 -8.43
CA LYS A 89 4.96 -10.38 -9.53
C LYS A 89 5.60 -11.76 -9.48
N VAL A 90 6.92 -11.85 -9.22
CA VAL A 90 7.61 -13.16 -9.07
C VAL A 90 7.00 -13.96 -7.92
N PHE A 91 6.65 -13.31 -6.80
CA PHE A 91 5.93 -13.98 -5.72
C PHE A 91 4.55 -14.46 -6.17
N ALA A 92 3.75 -13.59 -6.81
CA ALA A 92 2.41 -13.94 -7.29
C ALA A 92 2.43 -15.15 -8.24
N ASP A 93 3.37 -15.18 -9.16
CA ASP A 93 3.53 -16.25 -10.15
C ASP A 93 3.94 -17.60 -9.53
N ASN A 94 4.51 -17.59 -8.32
CA ASN A 94 4.94 -18.81 -7.60
C ASN A 94 4.00 -19.19 -6.43
N ASN A 95 2.97 -18.40 -6.13
CA ASN A 95 2.02 -18.69 -5.05
C ASN A 95 0.65 -19.08 -5.61
N ILE A 96 0.16 -20.28 -5.25
CA ILE A 96 -1.09 -20.84 -5.80
C ILE A 96 -2.32 -19.98 -5.49
N VAL A 97 -2.37 -19.34 -4.32
CA VAL A 97 -3.47 -18.45 -3.93
C VAL A 97 -3.47 -17.21 -4.79
N CYS A 98 -2.29 -16.62 -5.04
CA CYS A 98 -2.15 -15.46 -5.90
C CYS A 98 -2.45 -15.79 -7.37
N GLN A 99 -2.04 -16.95 -7.85
CA GLN A 99 -2.38 -17.44 -9.20
C GLN A 99 -3.90 -17.58 -9.37
N TRP A 100 -4.58 -18.17 -8.39
CA TRP A 100 -6.03 -18.25 -8.41
C TRP A 100 -6.66 -16.86 -8.39
N ALA A 101 -6.20 -15.96 -7.53
CA ALA A 101 -6.74 -14.60 -7.43
C ALA A 101 -6.56 -13.82 -8.74
N THR A 102 -5.40 -13.93 -9.39
CA THR A 102 -5.12 -13.26 -10.68
C THR A 102 -5.94 -13.83 -11.85
N SER A 103 -6.48 -15.05 -11.74
CA SER A 103 -7.41 -15.59 -12.73
C SER A 103 -8.78 -14.91 -12.68
N GLN A 104 -9.08 -14.15 -11.63
CA GLN A 104 -10.33 -13.40 -11.50
C GLN A 104 -10.22 -12.06 -12.22
N MET A 105 -11.26 -11.69 -12.95
CA MET A 105 -11.30 -10.43 -13.71
C MET A 105 -11.13 -9.22 -12.77
N GLY A 106 -10.19 -8.34 -13.11
CA GLY A 106 -9.91 -7.11 -12.35
C GLY A 106 -8.89 -7.27 -11.22
N ILE A 107 -8.41 -8.47 -10.93
CA ILE A 107 -7.38 -8.70 -9.91
C ILE A 107 -6.01 -8.86 -10.59
N GLY A 108 -5.17 -7.82 -10.50
CA GLY A 108 -3.77 -7.87 -10.91
C GLY A 108 -2.86 -8.49 -9.84
N HIS A 109 -1.60 -8.75 -10.20
CA HIS A 109 -0.64 -9.39 -9.31
C HIS A 109 -0.39 -8.61 -8.00
N ILE A 110 -0.32 -7.28 -8.02
CA ILE A 110 -0.15 -6.48 -6.78
C ILE A 110 -1.34 -6.66 -5.85
N LEU A 111 -2.57 -6.60 -6.40
CA LEU A 111 -3.77 -6.78 -5.59
C LEU A 111 -3.89 -8.21 -5.05
N SER A 112 -3.52 -9.22 -5.84
CA SER A 112 -3.53 -10.62 -5.40
C SER A 112 -2.55 -10.87 -4.24
N VAL A 113 -1.35 -10.31 -4.33
CA VAL A 113 -0.34 -10.39 -3.27
C VAL A 113 -0.80 -9.59 -2.04
N GLY A 114 -1.45 -8.44 -2.24
CA GLY A 114 -2.07 -7.68 -1.16
C GLY A 114 -3.14 -8.49 -0.42
N LEU A 115 -4.05 -9.14 -1.14
CA LEU A 115 -5.07 -10.01 -0.52
C LEU A 115 -4.42 -11.14 0.28
N TYR A 116 -3.39 -11.80 -0.26
CA TYR A 116 -2.62 -12.80 0.46
C TYR A 116 -1.97 -12.23 1.74
N GLY A 117 -1.34 -11.08 1.66
CA GLY A 117 -0.62 -10.46 2.78
C GLY A 117 -1.52 -9.92 3.89
N TYR A 118 -2.75 -9.48 3.57
CA TYR A 118 -3.65 -8.87 4.55
C TYR A 118 -4.72 -9.80 5.10
N ILE A 119 -5.05 -10.88 4.39
CA ILE A 119 -6.09 -11.82 4.82
C ILE A 119 -5.43 -13.06 5.45
N ASP A 120 -5.52 -13.17 6.75
CA ASP A 120 -5.15 -14.38 7.49
C ASP A 120 -6.33 -15.35 7.49
N ILE A 121 -6.27 -16.37 6.64
CA ILE A 121 -7.32 -17.40 6.51
C ILE A 121 -7.54 -18.17 7.81
N ALA A 122 -6.52 -18.33 8.65
CA ALA A 122 -6.66 -19.00 9.94
C ALA A 122 -7.57 -18.23 10.90
N ARG A 123 -7.59 -16.89 10.78
CA ARG A 123 -8.47 -16.01 11.56
C ARG A 123 -9.79 -15.70 10.84
N ALA A 124 -9.77 -15.63 9.51
CA ALA A 124 -10.90 -15.29 8.67
C ALA A 124 -11.35 -16.49 7.84
N ASN A 125 -11.69 -17.59 8.49
CA ASN A 125 -12.03 -18.87 7.89
C ASN A 125 -13.43 -18.92 7.22
N THR A 126 -14.20 -17.85 7.30
CA THR A 126 -15.52 -17.73 6.65
C THR A 126 -15.61 -16.46 5.82
N ALA A 127 -16.44 -16.47 4.77
CA ALA A 127 -16.73 -15.28 3.96
C ALA A 127 -17.26 -14.11 4.81
N GLY A 128 -18.10 -14.40 5.82
CA GLY A 128 -18.61 -13.38 6.74
C GLY A 128 -17.49 -12.72 7.57
N SER A 129 -16.47 -13.47 7.96
CA SER A 129 -15.30 -12.92 8.66
C SER A 129 -14.49 -11.97 7.75
N ILE A 130 -14.32 -12.32 6.47
CA ILE A 130 -13.65 -11.49 5.47
C ILE A 130 -14.46 -10.22 5.21
N TRP A 131 -15.78 -10.33 5.04
CA TRP A 131 -16.65 -9.16 4.85
C TRP A 131 -16.61 -8.20 6.04
N ARG A 132 -16.59 -8.74 7.26
CA ARG A 132 -16.45 -7.93 8.47
C ARG A 132 -15.12 -7.22 8.55
N TYR A 133 -14.03 -7.89 8.18
CA TYR A 133 -12.69 -7.30 8.10
C TYR A 133 -12.63 -6.19 7.02
N ALA A 134 -13.21 -6.43 5.86
CA ALA A 134 -13.29 -5.45 4.77
C ALA A 134 -14.28 -4.30 5.02
N GLY A 135 -15.03 -4.35 6.12
CA GLY A 135 -16.05 -3.35 6.41
C GLY A 135 -17.33 -3.48 5.58
N LEU A 136 -17.56 -4.62 4.96
CA LEU A 136 -18.71 -4.90 4.11
C LEU A 136 -19.80 -5.69 4.84
N ASP A 137 -19.74 -5.81 6.16
CA ASP A 137 -20.73 -6.52 6.97
C ASP A 137 -22.07 -5.78 6.93
N PRO A 138 -23.15 -6.35 6.32
CA PRO A 138 -24.44 -5.69 6.20
C PRO A 138 -25.17 -5.52 7.54
N SER A 139 -24.73 -6.22 8.59
CA SER A 139 -25.28 -6.07 9.93
C SER A 139 -24.75 -4.82 10.67
N MET A 140 -23.77 -4.15 10.10
CA MET A 140 -23.14 -2.94 10.66
C MET A 140 -23.73 -1.70 10.01
N ASP A 141 -24.42 -0.86 10.78
CA ASP A 141 -24.77 0.49 10.32
C ASP A 141 -23.50 1.36 10.31
N TRP A 142 -22.95 1.55 9.12
CA TRP A 142 -21.80 2.42 8.95
C TRP A 142 -22.21 3.88 9.07
N LEU A 143 -21.54 4.61 9.97
CA LEU A 143 -21.64 6.07 9.97
C LEU A 143 -20.94 6.61 8.73
N GLY A 144 -21.72 7.06 7.74
CA GLY A 144 -21.15 7.80 6.60
C GLY A 144 -20.45 9.07 7.06
N LYS A 145 -19.47 9.57 6.29
CA LYS A 145 -18.66 10.75 6.60
C LYS A 145 -19.49 11.96 7.08
N SER A 146 -20.58 12.25 6.38
CA SER A 146 -21.48 13.38 6.72
C SER A 146 -22.17 13.23 8.08
N ARG A 147 -22.56 12.01 8.46
CA ARG A 147 -23.18 11.73 9.75
C ARG A 147 -22.16 11.73 10.89
N ALA A 148 -20.95 11.25 10.63
CA ALA A 148 -19.83 11.33 11.57
C ALA A 148 -19.42 12.78 11.86
N GLU A 149 -19.36 13.63 10.84
CA GLU A 149 -19.07 15.07 10.99
C GLU A 149 -20.14 15.78 11.84
N LYS A 150 -21.44 15.49 11.62
CA LYS A 150 -22.53 16.03 12.44
C LYS A 150 -22.41 15.59 13.90
N LEU A 151 -22.17 14.33 14.14
CA LEU A 151 -22.07 13.75 15.50
C LEU A 151 -20.87 14.32 16.27
N VAL A 152 -19.75 14.52 15.57
CA VAL A 152 -18.55 15.16 16.14
C VAL A 152 -18.83 16.62 16.47
N LYS A 153 -19.54 17.35 15.60
CA LYS A 153 -19.94 18.74 15.84
C LYS A 153 -20.88 18.86 17.06
N GLU A 154 -21.84 17.95 17.19
CA GLU A 154 -22.73 17.90 18.34
C GLU A 154 -22.02 17.59 19.66
N VAL A 155 -21.04 16.67 19.66
CA VAL A 155 -20.36 16.23 20.88
C VAL A 155 -19.23 17.18 21.30
N THR A 156 -18.54 17.81 20.35
CA THR A 156 -17.35 18.62 20.65
C THR A 156 -17.58 20.14 20.58
N GLY A 157 -18.70 20.58 20.02
CA GLY A 157 -19.00 22.00 19.83
C GLY A 157 -18.04 22.75 18.89
N THR A 158 -17.09 22.04 18.27
CA THR A 158 -16.05 22.64 17.44
C THR A 158 -16.28 22.38 15.95
N GLU A 159 -16.28 23.46 15.14
CA GLU A 159 -16.46 23.38 13.68
C GLU A 159 -15.23 22.90 12.90
N LYS A 160 -14.05 22.82 13.53
CA LYS A 160 -12.77 22.58 12.85
C LYS A 160 -12.03 21.39 13.44
N LEU A 161 -12.54 20.19 13.22
CA LEU A 161 -11.76 18.97 13.42
C LEU A 161 -11.08 18.54 12.12
N SER A 162 -9.81 18.12 12.20
CA SER A 162 -9.12 17.60 11.03
C SER A 162 -9.83 16.32 10.56
N GLN A 163 -9.84 16.06 9.25
CA GLN A 163 -10.47 14.86 8.65
C GLN A 163 -10.00 13.56 9.30
N ARG A 164 -8.76 13.53 9.81
CA ARG A 164 -8.18 12.40 10.52
C ARG A 164 -8.87 12.14 11.87
N HIS A 165 -9.19 13.18 12.61
CA HIS A 165 -9.91 13.05 13.89
C HIS A 165 -11.36 12.60 13.70
N VAL A 166 -12.02 13.11 12.66
CA VAL A 166 -13.39 12.68 12.28
C VAL A 166 -13.40 11.19 11.94
N ALA A 167 -12.44 10.71 11.16
CA ALA A 167 -12.34 9.30 10.80
C ALA A 167 -12.09 8.40 12.03
N LEU A 168 -11.21 8.82 12.95
CA LEU A 168 -10.93 8.07 14.19
C LEU A 168 -12.16 7.99 15.11
N ILE A 169 -12.92 9.07 15.24
CA ILE A 169 -14.14 9.10 16.06
C ILE A 169 -15.23 8.24 15.41
N ALA A 170 -15.41 8.34 14.09
CA ALA A 170 -16.35 7.50 13.35
C ALA A 170 -16.06 6.00 13.52
N ASP A 171 -14.78 5.60 13.42
CA ASP A 171 -14.36 4.22 13.65
C ASP A 171 -14.65 3.77 15.09
N ARG A 172 -14.40 4.61 16.08
CA ARG A 172 -14.64 4.30 17.48
C ARG A 172 -16.14 4.19 17.81
N VAL A 173 -16.98 5.07 17.24
CA VAL A 173 -18.44 5.04 17.40
C VAL A 173 -19.00 3.79 16.73
N ASN A 174 -18.57 3.46 15.52
CA ASN A 174 -18.99 2.25 14.82
C ASN A 174 -18.65 0.97 15.60
N ARG A 175 -17.45 0.87 16.17
CA ARG A 175 -17.06 -0.26 17.04
C ARG A 175 -17.91 -0.35 18.31
N THR A 176 -18.22 0.77 18.93
CA THR A 176 -19.05 0.82 20.14
C THR A 176 -20.49 0.40 19.83
N THR A 177 -21.07 0.87 18.74
CA THR A 177 -22.42 0.50 18.28
C THR A 177 -22.51 -1.00 17.96
N ALA A 178 -21.47 -1.56 17.31
CA ALA A 178 -21.40 -3.00 17.05
C ALA A 178 -21.36 -3.83 18.34
N ASN A 179 -20.60 -3.38 19.35
CA ASN A 179 -20.54 -4.06 20.65
C ASN A 179 -21.87 -4.00 21.39
N ILE A 180 -22.59 -2.88 21.36
CA ILE A 180 -23.92 -2.72 21.98
C ILE A 180 -24.93 -3.63 21.29
N LYS A 181 -24.98 -3.66 19.95
CA LYS A 181 -25.87 -4.58 19.21
C LYS A 181 -25.60 -6.04 19.57
N LYS A 182 -24.33 -6.43 19.74
CA LYS A 182 -23.94 -7.79 20.12
C LYS A 182 -24.44 -8.16 21.53
N LEU A 183 -24.40 -7.23 22.48
CA LEU A 183 -24.90 -7.42 23.83
C LEU A 183 -26.45 -7.54 23.86
N VAL A 184 -27.15 -6.75 23.04
CA VAL A 184 -28.63 -6.80 22.94
C VAL A 184 -29.13 -8.09 22.29
N MET A 185 -28.37 -8.67 21.35
CA MET A 185 -28.73 -9.94 20.71
C MET A 185 -28.41 -11.18 21.56
N GLN A 186 -27.71 -11.04 22.69
CA GLN A 186 -27.37 -12.13 23.61
C GLN A 186 -28.36 -12.20 24.83
N GLN A 187 -29.31 -11.27 24.92
CA GLN A 187 -30.45 -11.29 25.86
C GLN A 187 -31.71 -11.85 25.18
#